data_20a8dc35880d697baf0631dd13d18535
#
_entry.id   20a8dc35880d697baf0631dd13d18535
#
_cell.length_a   1.000
_cell.length_b   1.000
_cell.length_c   1.000
_cell.angle_alpha   90.00
_cell.angle_beta   90.00
_cell.angle_gamma   90.00
#
_symmetry.space_group_name_H-M   'P 1'
#
loop_
_entity.id
_entity.type
_entity.pdbx_description
1 polymer ?
#
loop_
_entity_poly.entity_id
_entity_poly.type
_entity_poly.pdbx_seq_one_letter_code
_entity_poly.pdbx_strand_id
1 'polypeptide(L)'
;VDYKHGKGVEVSAVDNPQMMLYALGALEIFDGIYDIDSVRMTIYQPRKSNISVCVMGKDGLLEWAQNDLTYKAKLAYEGGGDFHCGEWCRFCKAKAECRERAEANLALARYDFEEPPLLTDEEIADILDKVDALTAWAADVKEYALQQAVSGTAFPGWKLVEGRSNRKYNS
;
A
#
# COMPACT_ATOMS: atom_id res chain seq x y z
N VAL A 1 12.70 -14.26 13.45
CA VAL A 1 13.32 -13.98 12.14
C VAL A 1 12.27 -14.10 11.06
N ASP A 2 12.16 -13.08 10.20
CA ASP A 2 11.28 -13.08 9.01
C ASP A 2 12.13 -13.15 7.75
N TYR A 3 11.93 -14.22 6.96
CA TYR A 3 12.65 -14.45 5.71
C TYR A 3 11.86 -13.92 4.51
N LYS A 4 12.41 -12.93 3.81
CA LYS A 4 11.78 -12.32 2.63
C LYS A 4 12.55 -12.67 1.36
N HIS A 5 12.01 -13.59 0.56
CA HIS A 5 12.69 -14.12 -0.64
C HIS A 5 12.64 -13.17 -1.85
N GLY A 6 11.69 -12.25 -1.92
CA GLY A 6 11.48 -11.36 -3.08
C GLY A 6 12.62 -10.37 -3.33
N LYS A 7 12.70 -9.84 -4.57
CA LYS A 7 13.59 -8.73 -4.97
C LYS A 7 12.90 -7.36 -4.85
N GLY A 8 11.71 -7.29 -4.24
CA GLY A 8 10.94 -6.07 -4.08
C GLY A 8 11.65 -4.98 -3.25
N VAL A 9 10.89 -4.24 -2.47
CA VAL A 9 11.42 -3.15 -1.64
C VAL A 9 12.28 -3.72 -0.51
N GLU A 10 13.38 -3.02 -0.17
CA GLU A 10 14.15 -3.29 1.02
C GLU A 10 13.34 -2.92 2.27
N VAL A 11 13.33 -3.81 3.26
CA VAL A 11 12.50 -3.66 4.45
C VAL A 11 13.37 -3.61 5.69
N SER A 12 13.13 -2.60 6.54
CA SER A 12 13.77 -2.46 7.86
C SER A 12 12.98 -3.23 8.93
N ALA A 13 13.69 -3.79 9.90
CA ALA A 13 13.11 -4.34 11.13
C ALA A 13 12.82 -3.25 12.17
N VAL A 14 13.41 -2.05 12.04
CA VAL A 14 13.21 -0.93 12.97
C VAL A 14 11.81 -0.36 12.78
N ASP A 15 11.06 -0.22 13.86
CA ASP A 15 9.68 0.27 13.90
C ASP A 15 8.74 -0.42 12.89
N ASN A 16 9.01 -1.71 12.64
CA ASN A 16 8.24 -2.51 11.70
C ASN A 16 7.02 -3.15 12.38
N PRO A 17 5.78 -2.72 12.07
CA PRO A 17 4.59 -3.22 12.77
C PRO A 17 4.37 -4.72 12.57
N GLN A 18 4.74 -5.29 11.42
CA GLN A 18 4.64 -6.73 11.18
C GLN A 18 5.53 -7.52 12.13
N MET A 19 6.78 -7.06 12.30
CA MET A 19 7.72 -7.71 13.22
C MET A 19 7.31 -7.55 14.66
N MET A 20 6.79 -6.39 15.03
CA MET A 20 6.29 -6.12 16.38
C MET A 20 5.05 -6.98 16.71
N LEU A 21 4.15 -7.19 15.75
CA LEU A 21 3.01 -8.11 15.90
C LEU A 21 3.46 -9.56 16.09
N TYR A 22 4.46 -10.03 15.34
CA TYR A 22 5.03 -11.36 15.53
C TYR A 22 5.69 -11.52 16.90
N ALA A 23 6.36 -10.46 17.36
CA ALA A 23 6.98 -10.42 18.68
C ALA A 23 5.93 -10.50 19.80
N LEU A 24 4.80 -9.77 19.69
CA LEU A 24 3.68 -9.86 20.64
C LEU A 24 3.09 -11.28 20.68
N GLY A 25 2.85 -11.90 19.53
CA GLY A 25 2.36 -13.27 19.46
C GLY A 25 3.35 -14.28 20.08
N ALA A 26 4.65 -14.06 19.94
CA ALA A 26 5.67 -14.87 20.57
C ALA A 26 5.68 -14.69 22.11
N LEU A 27 5.55 -13.45 22.59
CA LEU A 27 5.44 -13.17 24.03
C LEU A 27 4.21 -13.85 24.64
N GLU A 28 3.06 -13.78 23.99
CA GLU A 28 1.82 -14.45 24.46
C GLU A 28 2.02 -15.95 24.68
N ILE A 29 2.83 -16.60 23.85
CA ILE A 29 3.08 -18.04 23.92
C ILE A 29 4.16 -18.39 24.95
N PHE A 30 5.24 -17.60 25.01
CA PHE A 30 6.48 -18.01 25.66
C PHE A 30 6.79 -17.28 26.98
N ASP A 31 6.19 -16.11 27.24
CA ASP A 31 6.49 -15.30 28.41
C ASP A 31 6.14 -16.01 29.75
N GLY A 32 5.13 -16.87 29.72
CA GLY A 32 4.79 -17.69 30.88
C GLY A 32 5.74 -18.91 31.15
N ILE A 33 6.64 -19.18 30.22
CA ILE A 33 7.59 -20.33 30.28
C ILE A 33 9.01 -19.80 30.50
N TYR A 34 9.35 -18.67 29.92
CA TYR A 34 10.67 -18.03 29.97
C TYR A 34 10.56 -16.63 30.54
N ASP A 35 11.59 -16.21 31.27
CA ASP A 35 11.73 -14.82 31.73
C ASP A 35 12.30 -13.98 30.58
N ILE A 36 11.42 -13.27 29.87
CA ILE A 36 11.77 -12.54 28.64
C ILE A 36 11.80 -11.05 28.92
N ASP A 37 12.99 -10.44 28.85
CA ASP A 37 13.19 -8.99 29.01
C ASP A 37 13.11 -8.24 27.70
N SER A 38 13.49 -8.87 26.58
CA SER A 38 13.56 -8.22 25.27
C SER A 38 13.32 -9.20 24.13
N VAL A 39 12.90 -8.66 22.99
CA VAL A 39 12.68 -9.41 21.75
C VAL A 39 13.60 -8.89 20.66
N ARG A 40 14.32 -9.79 20.01
CA ARG A 40 15.15 -9.49 18.84
C ARG A 40 14.41 -9.86 17.57
N MET A 41 14.08 -8.85 16.80
CA MET A 41 13.39 -8.97 15.51
C MET A 41 14.41 -8.87 14.38
N THR A 42 14.41 -9.83 13.46
CA THR A 42 15.37 -9.84 12.33
C THR A 42 14.63 -10.08 11.03
N ILE A 43 14.84 -9.19 10.05
CA ILE A 43 14.41 -9.38 8.65
C ILE A 43 15.64 -9.81 7.86
N TYR A 44 15.50 -10.91 7.12
CA TYR A 44 16.53 -11.44 6.25
C TYR A 44 16.08 -11.48 4.80
N GLN A 45 16.68 -10.64 3.95
CA GLN A 45 16.41 -10.53 2.52
C GLN A 45 17.67 -10.88 1.70
N PRO A 46 17.97 -12.16 1.44
CA PRO A 46 19.23 -12.58 0.84
C PRO A 46 19.45 -12.00 -0.56
N ARG A 47 18.37 -11.85 -1.36
CA ARG A 47 18.47 -11.29 -2.72
C ARG A 47 18.74 -9.80 -2.79
N LYS A 48 18.68 -9.12 -1.65
CA LYS A 48 19.00 -7.68 -1.49
C LYS A 48 20.23 -7.48 -0.61
N SER A 49 20.86 -8.56 -0.16
CA SER A 49 21.97 -8.52 0.80
C SER A 49 21.60 -7.75 2.08
N ASN A 50 20.32 -7.74 2.43
CA ASN A 50 19.79 -7.01 3.58
C ASN A 50 19.57 -7.94 4.77
N ILE A 51 20.19 -7.59 5.91
CA ILE A 51 19.92 -8.15 7.23
C ILE A 51 19.65 -6.99 8.15
N SER A 52 18.36 -6.76 8.46
CA SER A 52 17.94 -5.69 9.36
C SER A 52 17.54 -6.28 10.71
N VAL A 53 18.06 -5.69 11.79
CA VAL A 53 17.83 -6.15 13.15
C VAL A 53 17.30 -5.00 14.00
N CYS A 54 16.28 -5.28 14.81
CA CYS A 54 15.78 -4.41 15.87
C CYS A 54 15.67 -5.21 17.16
N VAL A 55 16.12 -4.63 18.26
CA VAL A 55 15.92 -5.18 19.61
C VAL A 55 15.04 -4.23 20.38
N MET A 56 13.97 -4.73 20.94
CA MET A 56 13.01 -3.94 21.72
C MET A 56 12.78 -4.60 23.07
N GLY A 57 12.77 -3.82 24.13
CA GLY A 57 12.38 -4.30 25.46
C GLY A 57 10.92 -4.71 25.47
N LYS A 58 10.59 -5.72 26.29
CA LYS A 58 9.24 -6.23 26.49
C LYS A 58 8.25 -5.09 26.83
N ASP A 59 8.62 -4.25 27.80
CA ASP A 59 7.74 -3.17 28.27
C ASP A 59 7.43 -2.18 27.14
N GLY A 60 8.43 -1.78 26.34
CA GLY A 60 8.23 -0.89 25.19
C GLY A 60 7.33 -1.50 24.11
N LEU A 61 7.43 -2.83 23.88
CA LEU A 61 6.56 -3.52 22.95
C LEU A 61 5.11 -3.59 23.45
N LEU A 62 4.91 -3.82 24.74
CA LEU A 62 3.59 -3.85 25.37
C LEU A 62 2.96 -2.44 25.41
N GLU A 63 3.75 -1.43 25.69
CA GLU A 63 3.31 -0.02 25.64
C GLU A 63 2.83 0.38 24.25
N TRP A 64 3.59 0.04 23.21
CA TRP A 64 3.17 0.25 21.82
C TRP A 64 1.85 -0.49 21.52
N ALA A 65 1.71 -1.74 21.97
CA ALA A 65 0.51 -2.53 21.76
C ALA A 65 -0.73 -1.88 22.39
N GLN A 66 -0.60 -1.33 23.61
CA GLN A 66 -1.69 -0.70 24.33
C GLN A 66 -2.06 0.68 23.75
N ASN A 67 -1.06 1.51 23.48
CA ASN A 67 -1.28 2.92 23.16
C ASN A 67 -1.53 3.16 21.65
N ASP A 68 -0.94 2.38 20.79
CA ASP A 68 -1.02 2.57 19.33
C ASP A 68 -1.81 1.45 18.63
N LEU A 69 -1.39 0.18 18.79
CA LEU A 69 -1.95 -0.94 18.06
C LEU A 69 -3.42 -1.19 18.39
N THR A 70 -3.76 -1.22 19.69
CA THR A 70 -5.14 -1.53 20.14
C THR A 70 -6.12 -0.48 19.62
N TYR A 71 -5.75 0.79 19.65
CA TYR A 71 -6.57 1.87 19.13
C TYR A 71 -6.77 1.74 17.61
N LYS A 72 -5.69 1.54 16.85
CA LYS A 72 -5.75 1.39 15.38
C LYS A 72 -6.52 0.15 14.95
N ALA A 73 -6.32 -0.97 15.65
CA ALA A 73 -7.03 -2.21 15.37
C ALA A 73 -8.54 -2.07 15.61
N LYS A 74 -8.94 -1.41 16.70
CA LYS A 74 -10.33 -1.13 17.02
C LYS A 74 -10.96 -0.21 15.96
N LEU A 75 -10.29 0.87 15.60
CA LEU A 75 -10.74 1.80 14.55
C LEU A 75 -10.93 1.10 13.21
N ALA A 76 -9.96 0.23 12.82
CA ALA A 76 -10.06 -0.54 11.59
C ALA A 76 -11.21 -1.57 11.62
N TYR A 77 -11.47 -2.19 12.77
CA TYR A 77 -12.56 -3.15 12.94
C TYR A 77 -13.94 -2.48 12.90
N GLU A 78 -14.09 -1.32 13.53
CA GLU A 78 -15.33 -0.53 13.57
C GLU A 78 -15.60 0.23 12.25
N GLY A 79 -14.60 0.39 11.39
CA GLY A 79 -14.73 1.08 10.10
C GLY A 79 -14.86 2.60 10.20
N GLY A 80 -14.42 3.19 11.30
CA GLY A 80 -14.55 4.63 11.59
C GLY A 80 -13.34 5.50 11.23
N GLY A 81 -12.37 4.97 10.47
CA GLY A 81 -11.17 5.71 10.08
C GLY A 81 -11.35 6.62 8.87
N ASP A 82 -10.51 7.65 8.78
CA ASP A 82 -10.42 8.51 7.60
C ASP A 82 -9.63 7.85 6.48
N PHE A 83 -10.01 8.17 5.23
CA PHE A 83 -9.29 7.71 4.06
C PHE A 83 -8.16 8.69 3.74
N HIS A 84 -6.98 8.16 3.44
CA HIS A 84 -5.82 8.94 3.01
C HIS A 84 -5.16 8.29 1.81
N CYS A 85 -4.87 9.08 0.78
CA CYS A 85 -4.14 8.63 -0.40
C CYS A 85 -2.64 8.54 -0.10
N GLY A 86 -1.97 7.46 -0.58
CA GLY A 86 -0.54 7.26 -0.41
C GLY A 86 -0.03 6.02 -1.15
N GLU A 87 1.24 5.67 -0.96
CA GLU A 87 1.88 4.52 -1.62
C GLU A 87 1.19 3.18 -1.33
N TRP A 88 0.53 3.07 -0.19
CA TRP A 88 -0.25 1.88 0.20
C TRP A 88 -1.47 1.64 -0.70
N CYS A 89 -1.95 2.67 -1.42
CA CYS A 89 -3.09 2.54 -2.34
C CYS A 89 -2.87 1.48 -3.41
N ARG A 90 -1.62 1.22 -3.82
CA ARG A 90 -1.28 0.16 -4.79
C ARG A 90 -1.71 -1.24 -4.35
N PHE A 91 -1.77 -1.49 -3.03
CA PHE A 91 -2.17 -2.77 -2.44
C PHE A 91 -3.63 -2.79 -1.99
N CYS A 92 -4.33 -1.66 -2.02
CA CYS A 92 -5.70 -1.54 -1.55
C CYS A 92 -6.67 -2.25 -2.51
N LYS A 93 -7.58 -3.07 -1.98
CA LYS A 93 -8.60 -3.75 -2.79
C LYS A 93 -9.63 -2.78 -3.38
N ALA A 94 -9.92 -1.67 -2.69
CA ALA A 94 -10.85 -0.63 -3.13
C ALA A 94 -10.18 0.48 -3.97
N LYS A 95 -8.96 0.28 -4.43
CA LYS A 95 -8.12 1.30 -5.08
C LYS A 95 -8.74 1.95 -6.32
N ALA A 96 -9.60 1.23 -7.05
CA ALA A 96 -10.26 1.74 -8.25
C ALA A 96 -11.50 2.58 -7.93
N GLU A 97 -12.16 2.32 -6.81
CA GLU A 97 -13.43 2.93 -6.42
C GLU A 97 -13.26 4.00 -5.32
N CYS A 98 -12.07 4.13 -4.77
CA CYS A 98 -11.79 5.04 -3.67
C CYS A 98 -11.90 6.50 -4.11
N ARG A 99 -12.86 7.23 -3.50
CA ARG A 99 -13.10 8.65 -3.78
C ARG A 99 -11.90 9.52 -3.41
N GLU A 100 -11.32 9.31 -2.24
CA GLU A 100 -10.12 10.03 -1.77
C GLU A 100 -8.96 9.90 -2.77
N ARG A 101 -8.74 8.69 -3.30
CA ARG A 101 -7.71 8.46 -4.32
C ARG A 101 -8.06 9.17 -5.65
N ALA A 102 -9.34 9.17 -6.03
CA ALA A 102 -9.79 9.88 -7.22
C ALA A 102 -9.59 11.39 -7.08
N GLU A 103 -9.97 11.97 -5.95
CA GLU A 103 -9.82 13.41 -5.67
C GLU A 103 -8.34 13.81 -5.67
N ALA A 104 -7.47 13.04 -5.00
CA ALA A 104 -6.04 13.30 -4.99
C ALA A 104 -5.40 13.29 -6.40
N ASN A 105 -5.81 12.35 -7.27
CA ASN A 105 -5.29 12.28 -8.64
C ASN A 105 -5.89 13.34 -9.55
N LEU A 106 -7.18 13.64 -9.43
CA LEU A 106 -7.85 14.67 -10.24
C LEU A 106 -7.46 16.10 -9.83
N ALA A 107 -6.86 16.29 -8.65
CA ALA A 107 -6.33 17.58 -8.23
C ALA A 107 -5.28 18.14 -9.22
N LEU A 108 -4.60 17.28 -10.00
CA LEU A 108 -3.71 17.72 -11.09
C LEU A 108 -4.45 18.45 -12.22
N ALA A 109 -5.74 18.20 -12.40
CA ALA A 109 -6.55 18.87 -13.44
C ALA A 109 -6.69 20.39 -13.21
N ARG A 110 -6.36 20.89 -12.00
CA ARG A 110 -6.37 22.34 -11.72
C ARG A 110 -5.47 23.12 -12.66
N TYR A 111 -4.32 22.56 -13.07
CA TYR A 111 -3.38 23.21 -13.97
C TYR A 111 -3.96 23.51 -15.37
N ASP A 112 -5.00 22.78 -15.79
CA ASP A 112 -5.70 23.02 -17.06
C ASP A 112 -6.54 24.32 -17.06
N PHE A 113 -6.79 24.89 -15.89
CA PHE A 113 -7.65 26.06 -15.69
C PHE A 113 -6.89 27.28 -15.12
N GLU A 114 -5.57 27.19 -14.96
CA GLU A 114 -4.75 28.28 -14.44
C GLU A 114 -4.17 29.13 -15.55
N GLU A 115 -3.99 30.45 -15.30
CA GLU A 115 -3.35 31.40 -16.20
C GLU A 115 -1.88 31.64 -15.75
N PRO A 116 -0.92 31.76 -16.66
CA PRO A 116 -1.04 31.80 -18.15
C PRO A 116 -1.29 30.41 -18.76
N PRO A 117 -1.71 30.31 -20.05
CA PRO A 117 -2.10 29.03 -20.67
C PRO A 117 -0.94 28.04 -20.92
N LEU A 118 0.29 28.39 -20.58
CA LEU A 118 1.48 27.53 -20.66
C LEU A 118 2.04 27.30 -19.25
N LEU A 119 2.32 26.04 -18.94
CA LEU A 119 2.92 25.64 -17.67
C LEU A 119 4.33 26.22 -17.51
N THR A 120 4.67 26.60 -16.30
CA THR A 120 6.05 26.93 -15.91
C THR A 120 6.87 25.66 -15.66
N ASP A 121 8.19 25.78 -15.60
CA ASP A 121 9.07 24.64 -15.32
C ASP A 121 8.83 24.08 -13.89
N GLU A 122 8.45 24.90 -12.93
CA GLU A 122 8.10 24.52 -11.57
C GLU A 122 6.79 23.70 -11.52
N GLU A 123 5.77 24.13 -12.29
CA GLU A 123 4.51 23.38 -12.41
C GLU A 123 4.71 22.05 -13.11
N ILE A 124 5.55 22.00 -14.15
CA ILE A 124 5.93 20.74 -14.80
C ILE A 124 6.62 19.80 -13.81
N ALA A 125 7.52 20.30 -12.95
CA ALA A 125 8.18 19.51 -11.94
C ALA A 125 7.17 18.92 -10.92
N ASP A 126 6.21 19.72 -10.43
CA ASP A 126 5.15 19.25 -9.53
C ASP A 126 4.24 18.18 -10.17
N ILE A 127 3.96 18.30 -11.47
CA ILE A 127 3.21 17.31 -12.23
C ILE A 127 4.01 16.02 -12.38
N LEU A 128 5.31 16.10 -12.68
CA LEU A 128 6.17 14.94 -12.85
C LEU A 128 6.23 14.07 -11.59
N ASP A 129 6.23 14.68 -10.40
CA ASP A 129 6.21 13.95 -9.12
C ASP A 129 4.91 13.14 -8.91
N LYS A 130 3.83 13.50 -9.58
CA LYS A 130 2.47 12.96 -9.36
C LYS A 130 1.93 12.13 -10.53
N VAL A 131 2.46 12.32 -11.75
CA VAL A 131 1.90 11.74 -12.98
C VAL A 131 1.91 10.20 -12.99
N ASP A 132 2.90 9.59 -12.36
CA ASP A 132 2.97 8.13 -12.27
C ASP A 132 1.82 7.57 -11.42
N ALA A 133 1.47 8.24 -10.33
CA ALA A 133 0.33 7.86 -9.48
C ALA A 133 -1.00 8.02 -10.22
N LEU A 134 -1.17 9.11 -10.98
CA LEU A 134 -2.33 9.33 -11.84
C LEU A 134 -2.46 8.26 -12.93
N THR A 135 -1.35 7.93 -13.60
CA THR A 135 -1.33 6.88 -14.65
C THR A 135 -1.68 5.51 -14.08
N ALA A 136 -1.13 5.16 -12.92
CA ALA A 136 -1.44 3.92 -12.24
C ALA A 136 -2.92 3.85 -11.81
N TRP A 137 -3.46 4.94 -11.26
CA TRP A 137 -4.88 5.01 -10.93
C TRP A 137 -5.79 4.86 -12.15
N ALA A 138 -5.47 5.54 -13.26
CA ALA A 138 -6.24 5.43 -14.50
C ALA A 138 -6.24 3.99 -15.05
N ALA A 139 -5.12 3.26 -14.92
CA ALA A 139 -5.03 1.85 -15.27
C ALA A 139 -5.91 0.97 -14.37
N ASP A 140 -5.86 1.18 -13.04
CA ASP A 140 -6.68 0.47 -12.07
C ASP A 140 -8.18 0.64 -12.33
N VAL A 141 -8.64 1.86 -12.66
CA VAL A 141 -10.03 2.16 -12.99
C VAL A 141 -10.47 1.41 -14.26
N LYS A 142 -9.62 1.41 -15.31
CA LYS A 142 -9.91 0.69 -16.56
C LYS A 142 -9.99 -0.81 -16.35
N GLU A 143 -9.08 -1.38 -15.58
CA GLU A 143 -9.08 -2.81 -15.24
C GLU A 143 -10.32 -3.20 -14.45
N TYR A 144 -10.66 -2.44 -13.42
CA TYR A 144 -11.87 -2.64 -12.63
C TYR A 144 -13.12 -2.58 -13.49
N ALA A 145 -13.26 -1.54 -14.33
CA ALA A 145 -14.41 -1.40 -15.23
C ALA A 145 -14.54 -2.57 -16.20
N LEU A 146 -13.41 -3.07 -16.74
CA LEU A 146 -13.41 -4.26 -17.60
C LEU A 146 -13.87 -5.50 -16.85
N GLN A 147 -13.35 -5.76 -15.66
CA GLN A 147 -13.74 -6.92 -14.84
C GLN A 147 -15.23 -6.87 -14.48
N GLN A 148 -15.75 -5.71 -14.11
CA GLN A 148 -17.16 -5.52 -13.79
C GLN A 148 -18.03 -5.70 -15.04
N ALA A 149 -17.62 -5.19 -16.21
CA ALA A 149 -18.35 -5.35 -17.46
C ALA A 149 -18.41 -6.83 -17.91
N VAL A 150 -17.33 -7.59 -17.74
CA VAL A 150 -17.30 -9.05 -17.99
C VAL A 150 -18.25 -9.79 -17.05
N SER A 151 -18.40 -9.29 -15.82
CA SER A 151 -19.34 -9.83 -14.81
C SER A 151 -20.80 -9.38 -15.02
N GLY A 152 -21.07 -8.56 -16.06
CA GLY A 152 -22.42 -8.13 -16.44
C GLY A 152 -22.82 -6.73 -15.97
N THR A 153 -21.93 -5.96 -15.36
CA THR A 153 -22.20 -4.58 -14.96
C THR A 153 -22.16 -3.66 -16.19
N ALA A 154 -23.20 -2.85 -16.40
CA ALA A 154 -23.24 -1.88 -17.48
C ALA A 154 -22.73 -0.50 -17.00
N PHE A 155 -21.81 0.08 -17.77
CA PHE A 155 -21.33 1.46 -17.55
C PHE A 155 -21.96 2.37 -18.61
N PRO A 156 -22.65 3.45 -18.22
CA PRO A 156 -23.27 4.38 -19.17
C PRO A 156 -22.25 4.95 -20.17
N GLY A 157 -22.58 4.88 -21.47
CA GLY A 157 -21.67 5.35 -22.54
C GLY A 157 -20.57 4.39 -22.96
N TRP A 158 -20.43 3.22 -22.32
CA TRP A 158 -19.40 2.21 -22.61
C TRP A 158 -20.02 0.87 -22.98
N LYS A 159 -19.36 0.12 -23.85
CA LYS A 159 -19.71 -1.25 -24.21
C LYS A 159 -18.49 -2.16 -24.25
N LEU A 160 -18.69 -3.41 -23.84
CA LEU A 160 -17.68 -4.45 -23.99
C LEU A 160 -17.53 -4.81 -25.47
N VAL A 161 -16.31 -4.88 -25.96
CA VAL A 161 -15.98 -5.33 -27.32
C VAL A 161 -14.87 -6.35 -27.27
N GLU A 162 -14.87 -7.29 -28.22
CA GLU A 162 -13.76 -8.23 -28.37
C GLU A 162 -12.46 -7.48 -28.75
N GLY A 163 -11.40 -7.79 -28.03
CA GLY A 163 -10.06 -7.26 -28.33
C GLY A 163 -9.53 -7.86 -29.65
N ARG A 164 -8.60 -7.16 -30.31
CA ARG A 164 -7.89 -7.70 -31.45
C ARG A 164 -7.08 -8.93 -31.03
N SER A 165 -7.35 -10.09 -31.61
CA SER A 165 -6.52 -11.28 -31.41
C SER A 165 -5.20 -11.12 -32.18
N ASN A 166 -4.09 -11.10 -31.47
CA ASN A 166 -2.78 -11.23 -32.11
C ASN A 166 -2.53 -12.72 -32.39
N ARG A 167 -2.46 -13.09 -33.66
CA ARG A 167 -2.03 -14.46 -34.06
C ARG A 167 -0.57 -14.61 -33.62
N LYS A 168 -0.31 -15.54 -32.68
CA LYS A 168 1.05 -15.99 -32.37
C LYS A 168 1.26 -17.30 -33.12
N TYR A 169 2.33 -17.39 -33.90
CA TYR A 169 2.77 -18.68 -34.41
C TYR A 169 3.33 -19.48 -33.22
N ASN A 170 2.80 -20.69 -33.03
CA ASN A 170 3.42 -21.65 -32.15
C ASN A 170 4.63 -22.24 -32.90
N SER A 171 5.83 -21.98 -32.40
CA SER A 171 7.07 -22.60 -32.82
C SER A 171 7.22 -23.97 -32.18
#